data_90e6f10d556ae5cee6902916199daf17
#
_entry.id   90e6f10d556ae5cee6902916199daf17
#
_cell.length_a   1.000
_cell.length_b   1.000
_cell.length_c   1.000
_cell.angle_alpha   90.00
_cell.angle_beta   90.00
_cell.angle_gamma   90.00
#
_symmetry.space_group_name_H-M   'P 1'
#
loop_
_entity.id
_entity.type
_entity.pdbx_description
1 polymer ?
#
loop_
_entity_poly.entity_id
_entity_poly.type
_entity_poly.pdbx_seq_one_letter_code
_entity_poly.pdbx_strand_id
1 'polypeptide(L)'
;IHKKCHRDERYTILGLLKESWSSYPIHRIRPNIINRYKDNLNQTVSGSTVNRRLDVISSMYTTFRKEWGFPVDNPVLAIRRPKKTAPRDRRFTDDELNKLIRGNKTSPQLRTIIQIALETGMRMSEILRIDARNMEGNTLKIPVAKTKPRIIPLTKEAFILIKHADLPFTLTKYALTKQFRRLCNAYEIKDAYFHTLRHQALTNFMKDKGLNVPETMMIAGHSDPRMLLRIYNNLEVAHVAKKLND
;
A
#
# COMPACT_ATOMS: atom_id res chain seq x y z
N ILE A 1 -7.34 -20.07 12.37
CA ILE A 1 -6.27 -19.41 11.58
C ILE A 1 -6.56 -17.91 11.53
N HIS A 2 -5.81 -17.13 12.31
CA HIS A 2 -5.98 -15.67 12.34
C HIS A 2 -5.25 -15.01 11.15
N LYS A 3 -5.91 -14.92 9.99
CA LYS A 3 -5.42 -14.12 8.87
C LYS A 3 -5.43 -12.63 9.24
N LYS A 4 -4.33 -11.91 9.00
CA LYS A 4 -4.23 -10.44 9.22
C LYS A 4 -5.28 -9.63 8.43
N CYS A 5 -5.93 -10.21 7.41
CA CYS A 5 -6.94 -9.57 6.54
C CYS A 5 -8.40 -9.97 6.86
N HIS A 6 -8.65 -10.65 7.97
CA HIS A 6 -9.98 -11.21 8.30
C HIS A 6 -11.10 -10.15 8.24
N ARG A 7 -10.82 -8.90 8.61
CA ARG A 7 -11.82 -7.82 8.60
C ARG A 7 -12.28 -7.46 7.19
N ASP A 8 -11.35 -7.31 6.25
CA ASP A 8 -11.66 -6.98 4.85
C ASP A 8 -12.37 -8.16 4.15
N GLU A 9 -11.93 -9.39 4.43
CA GLU A 9 -12.59 -10.62 3.96
C GLU A 9 -14.02 -10.71 4.52
N ARG A 10 -14.21 -10.43 5.81
CA ARG A 10 -15.54 -10.42 6.43
C ARG A 10 -16.49 -9.44 5.74
N TYR A 11 -16.05 -8.21 5.46
CA TYR A 11 -16.88 -7.23 4.73
C TYR A 11 -17.25 -7.74 3.33
N THR A 12 -16.30 -8.37 2.64
CA THR A 12 -16.56 -8.97 1.34
C THR A 12 -17.59 -10.10 1.44
N ILE A 13 -17.44 -11.01 2.41
CA ILE A 13 -18.37 -12.12 2.65
C ILE A 13 -19.77 -11.59 2.99
N LEU A 14 -19.88 -10.60 3.89
CA LEU A 14 -21.16 -9.98 4.22
C LEU A 14 -21.83 -9.31 3.00
N GLY A 15 -21.03 -8.79 2.06
CA GLY A 15 -21.52 -8.31 0.78
C GLY A 15 -22.02 -9.44 -0.12
N LEU A 16 -21.31 -10.56 -0.19
CA LEU A 16 -21.69 -11.73 -0.97
C LEU A 16 -22.97 -12.39 -0.45
N LEU A 17 -23.21 -12.38 0.86
CA LEU A 17 -24.43 -12.91 1.46
C LEU A 17 -25.71 -12.15 1.06
N LYS A 18 -25.58 -10.94 0.52
CA LYS A 18 -26.71 -10.15 0.00
C LYS A 18 -27.07 -10.48 -1.46
N GLU A 19 -26.25 -11.25 -2.14
CA GLU A 19 -26.49 -11.66 -3.51
C GLU A 19 -27.57 -12.76 -3.54
N SER A 20 -28.48 -12.71 -4.51
CA SER A 20 -29.59 -13.69 -4.65
C SER A 20 -29.13 -15.13 -4.78
N TRP A 21 -27.95 -15.36 -5.33
CA TRP A 21 -27.37 -16.69 -5.49
C TRP A 21 -26.67 -17.23 -4.22
N SER A 22 -26.52 -16.42 -3.19
CA SER A 22 -25.87 -16.84 -1.93
C SER A 22 -26.61 -17.95 -1.19
N SER A 23 -27.92 -18.07 -1.43
CA SER A 23 -28.78 -19.14 -0.88
C SER A 23 -28.74 -20.44 -1.70
N TYR A 24 -28.10 -20.45 -2.85
CA TYR A 24 -28.04 -21.65 -3.69
C TYR A 24 -27.09 -22.70 -3.08
N PRO A 25 -27.42 -24.01 -3.24
CA PRO A 25 -26.47 -25.05 -2.95
C PRO A 25 -25.14 -24.82 -3.71
N ILE A 26 -24.01 -25.01 -3.04
CA ILE A 26 -22.70 -24.62 -3.55
C ILE A 26 -22.36 -25.25 -4.92
N HIS A 27 -22.82 -26.47 -5.17
CA HIS A 27 -22.65 -27.17 -6.45
C HIS A 27 -23.50 -26.59 -7.59
N ARG A 28 -24.52 -25.78 -7.28
CA ARG A 28 -25.36 -25.07 -8.26
C ARG A 28 -24.83 -23.70 -8.65
N ILE A 29 -23.85 -23.17 -7.92
CA ILE A 29 -23.22 -21.90 -8.27
C ILE A 29 -22.25 -22.14 -9.43
N ARG A 30 -22.76 -22.00 -10.65
CA ARG A 30 -22.05 -22.25 -11.91
C ARG A 30 -21.27 -21.01 -12.37
N PRO A 31 -20.29 -21.15 -13.32
CA PRO A 31 -19.52 -20.03 -13.85
C PRO A 31 -20.36 -18.88 -14.40
N ASN A 32 -21.51 -19.14 -15.02
CA ASN A 32 -22.41 -18.11 -15.55
C ASN A 32 -22.98 -17.20 -14.45
N ILE A 33 -23.27 -17.74 -13.26
CA ILE A 33 -23.74 -16.95 -12.11
C ILE A 33 -22.64 -16.00 -11.65
N ILE A 34 -21.43 -16.51 -11.47
CA ILE A 34 -20.28 -15.70 -11.05
C ILE A 34 -19.89 -14.68 -12.13
N ASN A 35 -20.02 -15.05 -13.41
CA ASN A 35 -19.78 -14.12 -14.51
C ASN A 35 -20.76 -12.94 -14.48
N ARG A 36 -22.05 -13.19 -14.30
CA ARG A 36 -23.07 -12.15 -14.16
C ARG A 36 -22.79 -11.25 -12.96
N TYR A 37 -22.45 -11.82 -11.80
CA TYR A 37 -22.04 -11.07 -10.62
C TYR A 37 -20.83 -10.18 -10.90
N LYS A 38 -19.80 -10.72 -11.55
CA LYS A 38 -18.60 -10.00 -11.98
C LYS A 38 -18.95 -8.82 -12.88
N ASP A 39 -19.78 -9.04 -13.89
CA ASP A 39 -20.15 -8.02 -14.90
C ASP A 39 -20.95 -6.87 -14.25
N ASN A 40 -21.92 -7.20 -13.40
CA ASN A 40 -22.69 -6.20 -12.64
C ASN A 40 -21.77 -5.38 -11.72
N LEU A 41 -20.89 -6.05 -11.01
CA LEU A 41 -19.96 -5.39 -10.08
C LEU A 41 -18.95 -4.49 -10.81
N ASN A 42 -18.51 -4.89 -12.00
CA ASN A 42 -17.54 -4.13 -12.81
C ASN A 42 -18.10 -2.80 -13.35
N GLN A 43 -19.42 -2.62 -13.32
CA GLN A 43 -20.06 -1.32 -13.66
C GLN A 43 -19.89 -0.28 -12.55
N THR A 44 -19.72 -0.71 -11.28
CA THR A 44 -19.74 0.18 -10.13
C THR A 44 -18.37 0.31 -9.44
N VAL A 45 -17.48 -0.66 -9.60
CA VAL A 45 -16.15 -0.66 -8.96
C VAL A 45 -15.05 -1.03 -9.94
N SER A 46 -13.80 -0.71 -9.58
CA SER A 46 -12.63 -1.02 -10.42
C SER A 46 -12.42 -2.53 -10.59
N GLY A 47 -11.85 -2.95 -11.74
CA GLY A 47 -11.49 -4.34 -12.01
C GLY A 47 -10.58 -4.95 -10.94
N SER A 48 -9.73 -4.16 -10.29
CA SER A 48 -8.92 -4.62 -9.15
C SER A 48 -9.78 -4.98 -7.93
N THR A 49 -10.85 -4.22 -7.66
CA THR A 49 -11.80 -4.52 -6.58
C THR A 49 -12.64 -5.76 -6.90
N VAL A 50 -13.10 -5.88 -8.16
CA VAL A 50 -13.79 -7.09 -8.64
C VAL A 50 -12.92 -8.32 -8.43
N ASN A 51 -11.67 -8.28 -8.89
CA ASN A 51 -10.72 -9.39 -8.74
C ASN A 51 -10.54 -9.79 -7.27
N ARG A 52 -10.46 -8.82 -6.35
CA ARG A 52 -10.34 -9.10 -4.91
C ARG A 52 -11.56 -9.84 -4.35
N ARG A 53 -12.78 -9.52 -4.80
CA ARG A 53 -13.99 -10.25 -4.41
C ARG A 53 -14.02 -11.64 -5.01
N LEU A 54 -13.60 -11.80 -6.27
CA LEU A 54 -13.45 -13.11 -6.90
C LEU A 54 -12.41 -13.98 -6.18
N ASP A 55 -11.32 -13.39 -5.66
CA ASP A 55 -10.32 -14.11 -4.87
C ASP A 55 -10.92 -14.68 -3.58
N VAL A 56 -11.81 -13.95 -2.91
CA VAL A 56 -12.52 -14.44 -1.71
C VAL A 56 -13.40 -15.63 -2.07
N ILE A 57 -14.20 -15.54 -3.15
CA ILE A 57 -15.04 -16.66 -3.62
C ILE A 57 -14.15 -17.86 -3.97
N SER A 58 -13.08 -17.64 -4.74
CA SER A 58 -12.15 -18.71 -5.15
C SER A 58 -11.48 -19.39 -3.96
N SER A 59 -11.08 -18.60 -2.95
CA SER A 59 -10.49 -19.12 -1.70
C SER A 59 -11.49 -20.02 -0.96
N MET A 60 -12.75 -19.61 -0.91
CA MET A 60 -13.81 -20.39 -0.28
C MET A 60 -13.98 -21.78 -0.93
N TYR A 61 -14.08 -21.86 -2.26
CA TYR A 61 -14.13 -23.13 -2.98
C TYR A 61 -12.87 -23.98 -2.79
N THR A 62 -11.72 -23.35 -2.69
CA THR A 62 -10.45 -24.04 -2.43
C THR A 62 -10.45 -24.69 -1.04
N THR A 63 -10.96 -23.99 -0.03
CA THR A 63 -11.12 -24.52 1.33
C THR A 63 -12.12 -25.69 1.36
N PHE A 64 -13.30 -25.52 0.73
CA PHE A 64 -14.28 -26.61 0.63
C PHE A 64 -13.68 -27.88 0.04
N ARG A 65 -12.93 -27.74 -1.04
CA ARG A 65 -12.34 -28.89 -1.74
C ARG A 65 -11.17 -29.52 -0.96
N LYS A 66 -10.24 -28.67 -0.46
CA LYS A 66 -8.96 -29.16 0.12
C LYS A 66 -9.06 -29.50 1.58
N GLU A 67 -9.83 -28.74 2.35
CA GLU A 67 -9.88 -28.87 3.81
C GLU A 67 -11.09 -29.68 4.25
N TRP A 68 -12.23 -29.56 3.55
CA TRP A 68 -13.46 -30.24 3.92
C TRP A 68 -13.84 -31.43 3.04
N GLY A 69 -13.05 -31.71 2.02
CA GLY A 69 -13.22 -32.89 1.15
C GLY A 69 -14.44 -32.86 0.23
N PHE A 70 -15.11 -31.71 0.06
CA PHE A 70 -16.26 -31.61 -0.85
C PHE A 70 -15.79 -31.58 -2.32
N PRO A 71 -16.31 -32.48 -3.19
CA PRO A 71 -15.95 -32.54 -4.60
C PRO A 71 -16.68 -31.46 -5.43
N VAL A 72 -16.35 -30.19 -5.16
CA VAL A 72 -16.95 -29.06 -5.88
C VAL A 72 -15.93 -28.36 -6.78
N ASP A 73 -16.35 -28.02 -7.98
CA ASP A 73 -15.53 -27.26 -8.91
C ASP A 73 -15.59 -25.76 -8.57
N ASN A 74 -14.44 -25.11 -8.69
CA ASN A 74 -14.33 -23.68 -8.45
C ASN A 74 -14.80 -22.89 -9.69
N PRO A 75 -15.97 -22.25 -9.67
CA PRO A 75 -16.55 -21.56 -10.82
C PRO A 75 -15.75 -20.32 -11.23
N VAL A 76 -14.91 -19.78 -10.33
CA VAL A 76 -14.08 -18.61 -10.61
C VAL A 76 -12.93 -18.93 -11.58
N LEU A 77 -12.49 -20.19 -11.63
CA LEU A 77 -11.41 -20.61 -12.53
C LEU A 77 -11.84 -20.64 -14.00
N ALA A 78 -13.14 -20.82 -14.25
CA ALA A 78 -13.71 -20.91 -15.60
C ALA A 78 -14.14 -19.56 -16.19
N ILE A 79 -13.94 -18.44 -15.47
CA ILE A 79 -14.35 -17.13 -15.96
C ILE A 79 -13.13 -16.22 -16.26
N ARG A 80 -13.30 -15.35 -17.26
CA ARG A 80 -12.31 -14.32 -17.57
C ARG A 80 -12.36 -13.21 -16.53
N ARG A 81 -11.24 -12.94 -15.87
CA ARG A 81 -11.10 -11.86 -14.89
C ARG A 81 -10.96 -10.49 -15.56
N PRO A 82 -11.53 -9.42 -14.97
CA PRO A 82 -11.31 -8.08 -15.47
C PRO A 82 -9.84 -7.66 -15.39
N LYS A 83 -9.45 -6.76 -16.30
CA LYS A 83 -8.12 -6.15 -16.25
C LYS A 83 -7.92 -5.40 -14.92
N LYS A 84 -6.77 -5.58 -14.31
CA LYS A 84 -6.39 -4.80 -13.13
C LYS A 84 -6.23 -3.34 -13.52
N THR A 85 -6.67 -2.44 -12.64
CA THR A 85 -6.38 -1.01 -12.78
C THR A 85 -4.86 -0.80 -12.82
N ALA A 86 -4.38 -0.01 -13.75
CA ALA A 86 -2.97 0.33 -13.83
C ALA A 86 -2.50 0.93 -12.50
N PRO A 87 -1.31 0.58 -12.01
CA PRO A 87 -0.72 1.21 -10.86
C PRO A 87 -0.56 2.71 -11.12
N ARG A 88 -0.86 3.51 -10.10
CA ARG A 88 -0.68 4.95 -10.18
C ARG A 88 0.81 5.29 -10.10
N ASP A 89 1.26 6.18 -10.97
CA ASP A 89 2.63 6.70 -10.99
C ASP A 89 2.70 8.19 -10.61
N ARG A 90 1.83 8.61 -9.70
CA ARG A 90 1.76 9.97 -9.18
C ARG A 90 2.96 10.26 -8.29
N ARG A 91 3.65 11.37 -8.55
CA ARG A 91 4.68 11.96 -7.69
C ARG A 91 4.25 13.37 -7.28
N PHE A 92 4.73 13.83 -6.15
CA PHE A 92 4.55 15.22 -5.74
C PHE A 92 5.51 16.13 -6.51
N THR A 93 5.06 17.32 -6.88
CA THR A 93 5.93 18.40 -7.30
C THR A 93 6.62 19.02 -6.08
N ASP A 94 7.70 19.78 -6.31
CA ASP A 94 8.42 20.45 -5.22
C ASP A 94 7.52 21.49 -4.51
N ASP A 95 6.65 22.20 -5.28
CA ASP A 95 5.66 23.13 -4.72
C ASP A 95 4.65 22.41 -3.83
N GLU A 96 4.13 21.26 -4.25
CA GLU A 96 3.21 20.46 -3.44
C GLU A 96 3.88 19.96 -2.16
N LEU A 97 5.13 19.50 -2.24
CA LEU A 97 5.90 19.09 -1.06
C LEU A 97 6.15 20.27 -0.11
N ASN A 98 6.51 21.44 -0.64
CA ASN A 98 6.67 22.65 0.15
C ASN A 98 5.37 23.04 0.86
N LYS A 99 4.22 22.99 0.18
CA LYS A 99 2.91 23.22 0.80
C LYS A 99 2.61 22.23 1.92
N LEU A 100 2.90 20.95 1.72
CA LEU A 100 2.68 19.90 2.73
C LEU A 100 3.61 20.05 3.95
N ILE A 101 4.87 20.46 3.76
CA ILE A 101 5.88 20.52 4.80
C ILE A 101 5.91 21.88 5.50
N ARG A 102 5.81 22.98 4.74
CA ARG A 102 5.98 24.34 5.26
C ARG A 102 4.68 25.14 5.38
N GLY A 103 3.62 24.68 4.71
CA GLY A 103 2.36 25.39 4.68
C GLY A 103 1.68 25.47 6.04
N ASN A 104 0.93 26.56 6.25
CA ASN A 104 0.25 26.88 7.52
C ASN A 104 -0.98 26.00 7.82
N LYS A 105 -1.52 25.29 6.83
CA LYS A 105 -2.65 24.37 7.01
C LYS A 105 -2.24 23.00 7.57
N THR A 106 -0.94 22.71 7.65
CA THR A 106 -0.41 21.41 8.10
C THR A 106 -0.17 21.46 9.60
N SER A 107 -0.87 20.60 10.37
CA SER A 107 -0.65 20.50 11.82
C SER A 107 0.76 19.99 12.14
N PRO A 108 1.36 20.35 13.28
CA PRO A 108 2.73 19.94 13.62
C PRO A 108 2.94 18.44 13.57
N GLN A 109 2.08 17.64 14.20
CA GLN A 109 2.20 16.18 14.20
C GLN A 109 2.09 15.59 12.78
N LEU A 110 1.15 16.09 11.95
CA LEU A 110 1.01 15.63 10.57
C LEU A 110 2.23 15.98 9.72
N ARG A 111 2.82 17.14 9.96
CA ARG A 111 4.05 17.61 9.32
C ARG A 111 5.22 16.67 9.61
N THR A 112 5.45 16.37 10.88
CA THR A 112 6.50 15.43 11.31
C THR A 112 6.29 14.05 10.67
N ILE A 113 5.06 13.53 10.66
CA ILE A 113 4.72 12.25 10.03
C ILE A 113 5.00 12.27 8.51
N ILE A 114 4.67 13.35 7.82
CA ILE A 114 4.94 13.52 6.37
C ILE A 114 6.44 13.53 6.12
N GLN A 115 7.20 14.29 6.88
CA GLN A 115 8.66 14.36 6.75
C GLN A 115 9.32 13.01 7.02
N ILE A 116 8.94 12.32 8.09
CA ILE A 116 9.42 10.94 8.37
C ILE A 116 9.07 10.00 7.21
N ALA A 117 7.88 10.10 6.62
CA ALA A 117 7.49 9.27 5.48
C ALA A 117 8.39 9.50 4.26
N LEU A 118 8.76 10.75 3.98
CA LEU A 118 9.64 11.14 2.86
C LEU A 118 11.09 10.72 3.11
N GLU A 119 11.58 10.81 4.35
CA GLU A 119 12.96 10.51 4.70
C GLU A 119 13.24 9.00 4.90
N THR A 120 12.20 8.20 5.16
CA THR A 120 12.36 6.78 5.47
C THR A 120 11.70 5.85 4.48
N GLY A 121 10.76 6.32 3.69
CA GLY A 121 9.92 5.47 2.84
C GLY A 121 9.11 4.41 3.61
N MET A 122 8.94 4.54 4.92
CA MET A 122 8.19 3.59 5.76
C MET A 122 6.72 3.53 5.38
N ARG A 123 6.07 2.41 5.72
CA ARG A 123 4.61 2.31 5.61
C ARG A 123 3.92 3.13 6.70
N MET A 124 2.76 3.70 6.40
CA MET A 124 1.95 4.46 7.37
C MET A 124 1.82 3.77 8.74
N SER A 125 1.54 2.47 8.73
CA SER A 125 1.37 1.70 9.97
C SER A 125 2.69 1.46 10.73
N GLU A 126 3.82 1.56 10.07
CA GLU A 126 5.14 1.47 10.69
C GLU A 126 5.50 2.82 11.33
N ILE A 127 5.25 3.92 10.61
CA ILE A 127 5.47 5.28 11.13
C ILE A 127 4.65 5.52 12.40
N LEU A 128 3.36 5.18 12.40
CA LEU A 128 2.49 5.35 13.56
C LEU A 128 2.86 4.47 14.77
N ARG A 129 3.78 3.52 14.60
CA ARG A 129 4.30 2.63 15.65
C ARG A 129 5.78 2.86 15.95
N ILE A 130 6.33 3.98 15.49
CA ILE A 130 7.71 4.32 15.84
C ILE A 130 7.80 4.44 17.36
N ASP A 131 8.84 3.81 17.89
CA ASP A 131 9.25 3.93 19.29
C ASP A 131 10.73 4.32 19.29
N ALA A 132 11.05 5.43 19.93
CA ALA A 132 12.42 5.93 20.01
C ALA A 132 13.39 4.91 20.63
N ARG A 133 12.91 4.02 21.47
CA ARG A 133 13.70 2.92 22.07
C ARG A 133 14.21 1.90 21.04
N ASN A 134 13.61 1.86 19.86
CA ASN A 134 14.03 1.01 18.76
C ASN A 134 15.11 1.65 17.86
N MET A 135 15.59 2.85 18.22
CA MET A 135 16.70 3.51 17.53
C MET A 135 18.03 3.05 18.13
N GLU A 136 18.96 2.66 17.27
CA GLU A 136 20.30 2.29 17.62
C GLU A 136 21.29 2.92 16.63
N GLY A 137 22.08 3.90 17.09
CA GLY A 137 22.89 4.73 16.19
C GLY A 137 22.01 5.34 15.09
N ASN A 138 22.45 5.21 13.85
CA ASN A 138 21.71 5.71 12.67
C ASN A 138 20.74 4.65 12.08
N THR A 139 20.20 3.75 12.90
CA THR A 139 19.26 2.73 12.47
C THR A 139 17.99 2.73 13.28
N LEU A 140 16.91 2.22 12.69
CA LEU A 140 15.62 2.01 13.36
C LEU A 140 15.16 0.57 13.15
N LYS A 141 14.95 -0.16 14.25
CA LYS A 141 14.36 -1.48 14.24
C LYS A 141 12.84 -1.38 14.09
N ILE A 142 12.28 -2.07 13.10
CA ILE A 142 10.83 -2.18 12.86
C ILE A 142 10.39 -3.59 13.28
N PRO A 143 9.95 -3.77 14.54
CA PRO A 143 9.68 -5.09 15.10
C PRO A 143 8.42 -5.73 14.51
N VAL A 144 7.44 -4.94 14.11
CA VAL A 144 6.18 -5.39 13.52
C VAL A 144 5.98 -4.76 12.16
N ALA A 145 6.24 -5.52 11.11
CA ALA A 145 6.00 -5.12 9.73
C ALA A 145 4.93 -5.99 9.06
N LYS A 146 4.46 -5.57 7.90
CA LYS A 146 3.51 -6.37 7.10
C LYS A 146 4.12 -7.70 6.66
N THR A 147 5.42 -7.72 6.42
CA THR A 147 6.20 -8.89 5.97
C THR A 147 6.99 -9.48 7.15
N LYS A 148 8.26 -9.11 7.27
CA LYS A 148 9.15 -9.56 8.34
C LYS A 148 9.69 -8.35 9.12
N PRO A 149 10.04 -8.50 10.41
CA PRO A 149 10.81 -7.49 11.12
C PRO A 149 12.06 -7.13 10.33
N ARG A 150 12.47 -5.86 10.39
CA ARG A 150 13.68 -5.39 9.72
C ARG A 150 14.30 -4.21 10.43
N ILE A 151 15.55 -3.96 10.13
CA ILE A 151 16.29 -2.75 10.55
C ILE A 151 16.44 -1.90 9.29
N ILE A 152 16.19 -0.61 9.40
CA ILE A 152 16.39 0.34 8.32
C ILE A 152 17.44 1.40 8.72
N PRO A 153 18.31 1.79 7.81
CA PRO A 153 19.18 2.96 8.02
C PRO A 153 18.32 4.23 8.00
N LEU A 154 18.73 5.21 8.79
CA LEU A 154 18.11 6.53 8.84
C LEU A 154 19.02 7.57 8.20
N THR A 155 18.43 8.50 7.43
CA THR A 155 19.10 9.75 7.08
C THR A 155 19.32 10.57 8.35
N LYS A 156 20.26 11.54 8.32
CA LYS A 156 20.47 12.47 9.44
C LYS A 156 19.16 13.20 9.81
N GLU A 157 18.41 13.60 8.80
CA GLU A 157 17.14 14.27 8.91
C GLU A 157 16.09 13.35 9.57
N ALA A 158 15.98 12.11 9.13
CA ALA A 158 15.07 11.13 9.74
C ALA A 158 15.40 10.88 11.21
N PHE A 159 16.69 10.75 11.54
CA PHE A 159 17.14 10.57 12.92
C PHE A 159 16.71 11.74 13.80
N ILE A 160 16.98 12.98 13.37
CA ILE A 160 16.63 14.21 14.09
C ILE A 160 15.11 14.30 14.26
N LEU A 161 14.33 14.06 13.19
CA LEU A 161 12.87 14.11 13.23
C LEU A 161 12.28 13.11 14.23
N ILE A 162 12.78 11.88 14.25
CA ILE A 162 12.27 10.83 15.16
C ILE A 162 12.69 11.14 16.60
N LYS A 163 13.93 11.59 16.82
CA LYS A 163 14.45 11.92 18.15
C LYS A 163 13.67 13.05 18.83
N HIS A 164 13.20 14.03 18.04
CA HIS A 164 12.47 15.21 18.56
C HIS A 164 10.96 15.09 18.36
N ALA A 165 10.46 13.97 17.80
CA ALA A 165 9.02 13.76 17.67
C ALA A 165 8.37 13.49 19.02
N ASP A 166 7.15 14.02 19.17
CA ASP A 166 6.27 13.67 20.29
C ASP A 166 5.70 12.26 20.07
N LEU A 167 6.38 11.27 20.65
CA LEU A 167 6.05 9.85 20.52
C LEU A 167 5.42 9.29 21.80
N PRO A 168 4.49 8.33 21.69
CA PRO A 168 3.96 7.73 20.46
C PRO A 168 2.99 8.67 19.74
N PHE A 169 2.94 8.56 18.39
CA PHE A 169 1.94 9.31 17.64
C PHE A 169 0.51 8.93 18.05
N THR A 170 -0.32 9.94 18.28
CA THR A 170 -1.71 9.76 18.76
C THR A 170 -2.71 9.45 17.65
N LEU A 171 -2.33 9.70 16.38
CA LEU A 171 -3.20 9.50 15.23
C LEU A 171 -3.42 8.02 14.92
N THR A 172 -4.67 7.63 14.78
CA THR A 172 -5.00 6.32 14.18
C THR A 172 -4.76 6.34 12.67
N LYS A 173 -4.57 5.16 12.07
CA LYS A 173 -4.43 5.04 10.60
C LYS A 173 -5.59 5.69 9.83
N TYR A 174 -6.81 5.56 10.33
CA TYR A 174 -7.99 6.17 9.74
C TYR A 174 -7.94 7.71 9.85
N ALA A 175 -7.64 8.23 11.03
CA ALA A 175 -7.53 9.66 11.27
C ALA A 175 -6.44 10.29 10.38
N LEU A 176 -5.26 9.66 10.33
CA LEU A 176 -4.16 10.12 9.48
C LEU A 176 -4.55 10.14 7.99
N THR A 177 -5.19 9.09 7.49
CA THR A 177 -5.67 9.04 6.10
C THR A 177 -6.66 10.18 5.81
N LYS A 178 -7.60 10.42 6.73
CA LYS A 178 -8.62 11.47 6.59
C LYS A 178 -8.01 12.87 6.66
N GLN A 179 -7.09 13.10 7.61
CA GLN A 179 -6.41 14.38 7.75
C GLN A 179 -5.52 14.70 6.54
N PHE A 180 -4.75 13.72 6.06
CA PHE A 180 -3.91 13.88 4.88
C PHE A 180 -4.74 14.20 3.63
N ARG A 181 -5.87 13.51 3.43
CA ARG A 181 -6.78 13.79 2.32
C ARG A 181 -7.37 15.21 2.41
N ARG A 182 -7.78 15.65 3.61
CA ARG A 182 -8.27 17.02 3.83
C ARG A 182 -7.19 18.06 3.54
N LEU A 183 -5.96 17.78 3.95
CA LEU A 183 -4.81 18.66 3.69
C LEU A 183 -4.54 18.77 2.18
N CYS A 184 -4.51 17.65 1.46
CA CYS A 184 -4.34 17.67 0.01
C CYS A 184 -5.45 18.48 -0.68
N ASN A 185 -6.71 18.30 -0.27
CA ASN A 185 -7.82 19.09 -0.81
C ASN A 185 -7.67 20.59 -0.50
N ALA A 186 -7.23 20.95 0.73
CA ALA A 186 -7.03 22.34 1.13
C ALA A 186 -5.92 23.06 0.36
N TYR A 187 -4.95 22.31 -0.18
CA TYR A 187 -3.87 22.80 -1.04
C TYR A 187 -4.09 22.50 -2.52
N GLU A 188 -5.29 22.00 -2.89
CA GLU A 188 -5.67 21.65 -4.27
C GLU A 188 -4.76 20.58 -4.91
N ILE A 189 -4.13 19.73 -4.07
CA ILE A 189 -3.28 18.64 -4.50
C ILE A 189 -4.16 17.46 -4.91
N LYS A 190 -4.25 17.20 -6.22
CA LYS A 190 -5.11 16.15 -6.81
C LYS A 190 -4.41 14.79 -6.82
N ASP A 191 -5.21 13.72 -6.77
CA ASP A 191 -4.77 12.32 -6.91
C ASP A 191 -3.63 11.87 -6.00
N ALA A 192 -3.46 12.54 -4.84
CA ALA A 192 -2.45 12.24 -3.85
C ALA A 192 -3.04 11.50 -2.64
N TYR A 193 -2.32 10.48 -2.19
CA TYR A 193 -2.64 9.67 -1.01
C TYR A 193 -1.41 9.63 -0.10
N PHE A 194 -1.58 9.31 1.16
CA PHE A 194 -0.43 9.18 2.07
C PHE A 194 0.63 8.19 1.54
N HIS A 195 0.20 7.11 0.88
CA HIS A 195 1.12 6.14 0.29
C HIS A 195 1.97 6.71 -0.87
N THR A 196 1.52 7.79 -1.50
CA THR A 196 2.30 8.51 -2.53
C THR A 196 3.60 9.08 -1.98
N LEU A 197 3.63 9.48 -0.68
CA LEU A 197 4.86 9.92 0.00
C LEU A 197 5.93 8.82 0.02
N ARG A 198 5.52 7.58 0.26
CA ARG A 198 6.46 6.45 0.20
C ARG A 198 6.97 6.20 -1.21
N HIS A 199 6.11 6.31 -2.23
CA HIS A 199 6.56 6.23 -3.63
C HIS A 199 7.56 7.33 -3.95
N GLN A 200 7.30 8.56 -3.49
CA GLN A 200 8.23 9.69 -3.62
C GLN A 200 9.57 9.39 -2.95
N ALA A 201 9.56 8.96 -1.69
CA ALA A 201 10.77 8.62 -0.93
C ALA A 201 11.63 7.58 -1.66
N LEU A 202 11.01 6.47 -2.10
CA LEU A 202 11.74 5.41 -2.80
C LEU A 202 12.30 5.87 -4.14
N THR A 203 11.61 6.77 -4.83
CA THR A 203 12.14 7.39 -6.06
C THR A 203 13.33 8.29 -5.75
N ASN A 204 13.24 9.13 -4.70
CA ASN A 204 14.31 10.01 -4.29
C ASN A 204 15.55 9.21 -3.83
N PHE A 205 15.36 8.08 -3.13
CA PHE A 205 16.48 7.20 -2.75
C PHE A 205 17.25 6.71 -3.98
N MET A 206 16.54 6.32 -5.02
CA MET A 206 17.17 5.82 -6.25
C MET A 206 17.72 6.95 -7.12
N LYS A 207 17.00 8.07 -7.24
CA LYS A 207 17.36 9.19 -8.12
C LYS A 207 18.40 10.12 -7.49
N ASP A 208 18.16 10.54 -6.25
CA ASP A 208 18.93 11.63 -5.62
C ASP A 208 20.03 11.10 -4.70
N LYS A 209 19.80 9.93 -4.06
CA LYS A 209 20.80 9.28 -3.18
C LYS A 209 21.58 8.18 -3.90
N GLY A 210 21.28 7.87 -5.14
CA GLY A 210 21.99 6.88 -5.96
C GLY A 210 21.82 5.42 -5.52
N LEU A 211 20.88 5.12 -4.61
CA LEU A 211 20.66 3.75 -4.13
C LEU A 211 20.19 2.83 -5.27
N ASN A 212 20.74 1.63 -5.30
CA ASN A 212 20.30 0.60 -6.24
C ASN A 212 19.00 -0.08 -5.79
N VAL A 213 18.45 -0.96 -6.65
CA VAL A 213 17.18 -1.66 -6.36
C VAL A 213 17.29 -2.54 -5.12
N PRO A 214 18.31 -3.40 -4.91
CA PRO A 214 18.48 -4.18 -3.68
C PRO A 214 18.54 -3.34 -2.40
N GLU A 215 19.29 -2.25 -2.39
CA GLU A 215 19.40 -1.34 -1.24
C GLU A 215 18.06 -0.69 -0.93
N THR A 216 17.33 -0.23 -1.95
CA THR A 216 15.99 0.34 -1.79
C THR A 216 14.97 -0.71 -1.32
N MET A 217 15.10 -1.97 -1.79
CA MET A 217 14.29 -3.10 -1.30
C MET A 217 14.48 -3.34 0.20
N MET A 218 15.72 -3.29 0.67
CA MET A 218 16.05 -3.49 2.09
C MET A 218 15.35 -2.42 2.95
N ILE A 219 15.46 -1.15 2.61
CA ILE A 219 14.81 -0.04 3.31
C ILE A 219 13.28 -0.19 3.25
N ALA A 220 12.75 -0.41 2.05
CA ALA A 220 11.31 -0.53 1.82
C ALA A 220 10.70 -1.79 2.46
N GLY A 221 11.47 -2.84 2.68
CA GLY A 221 10.96 -4.15 3.09
C GLY A 221 10.07 -4.75 2.01
N HIS A 222 10.53 -4.72 0.76
CA HIS A 222 9.91 -5.40 -0.37
C HIS A 222 10.56 -6.76 -0.58
N SER A 223 9.73 -7.81 -0.70
CA SER A 223 10.19 -9.14 -1.10
C SER A 223 10.18 -9.33 -2.63
N ASP A 224 9.50 -8.46 -3.35
CA ASP A 224 9.32 -8.49 -4.80
C ASP A 224 9.90 -7.22 -5.42
N PRO A 225 10.89 -7.32 -6.31
CA PRO A 225 11.55 -6.17 -6.92
C PRO A 225 10.71 -5.47 -7.99
N ARG A 226 9.69 -6.13 -8.54
CA ARG A 226 8.92 -5.63 -9.71
C ARG A 226 8.42 -4.20 -9.57
N MET A 227 8.00 -3.80 -8.37
CA MET A 227 7.55 -2.42 -8.14
C MET A 227 8.71 -1.42 -8.22
N LEU A 228 9.86 -1.75 -7.64
CA LEU A 228 11.04 -0.87 -7.67
C LEU A 228 11.71 -0.85 -9.05
N LEU A 229 11.76 -1.98 -9.73
CA LEU A 229 12.23 -2.05 -11.12
C LEU A 229 11.38 -1.15 -12.02
N ARG A 230 10.07 -1.08 -11.81
CA ARG A 230 9.22 -0.15 -12.55
C ARG A 230 9.57 1.32 -12.26
N ILE A 231 9.86 1.67 -11.00
CA ILE A 231 10.33 3.02 -10.64
C ILE A 231 11.69 3.28 -11.32
N TYR A 232 12.59 2.32 -11.27
CA TYR A 232 13.93 2.40 -11.87
C TYR A 232 13.86 2.58 -13.39
N ASN A 233 13.03 1.82 -14.07
CA ASN A 233 12.85 1.90 -15.53
C ASN A 233 12.23 3.24 -15.99
N ASN A 234 11.59 3.98 -15.08
CA ASN A 234 11.04 5.31 -15.35
C ASN A 234 12.02 6.44 -14.98
N LEU A 235 13.28 6.09 -14.59
CA LEU A 235 14.33 7.11 -14.44
C LEU A 235 14.68 7.67 -15.81
N GLU A 236 14.79 9.00 -15.87
CA GLU A 236 15.10 9.69 -17.12
C GLU A 236 16.48 9.28 -17.66
N VAL A 237 16.59 9.20 -18.98
CA VAL A 237 17.89 8.93 -19.66
C VAL A 237 18.99 9.85 -19.19
N ALA A 238 18.67 11.12 -18.89
CA ALA A 238 19.60 12.09 -18.34
C ALA A 238 20.26 11.65 -17.03
N HIS A 239 19.52 10.95 -16.16
CA HIS A 239 20.08 10.41 -14.91
C HIS A 239 21.09 9.29 -15.17
N VAL A 240 20.81 8.43 -16.14
CA VAL A 240 21.73 7.35 -16.54
C VAL A 240 22.95 7.94 -17.24
N ALA A 241 22.75 8.91 -18.12
CA ALA A 241 23.84 9.60 -18.80
C ALA A 241 24.80 10.29 -17.83
N LYS A 242 24.26 10.91 -16.76
CA LYS A 242 25.10 11.49 -15.71
C LYS A 242 25.98 10.43 -15.01
N LYS A 243 25.42 9.29 -14.64
CA LYS A 243 26.16 8.18 -14.00
C LYS A 243 27.23 7.54 -14.89
N LEU A 244 27.09 7.66 -16.21
CA LEU A 244 28.10 7.14 -17.16
C LEU A 244 29.26 8.09 -17.35
N ASN A 245 29.12 9.36 -16.94
CA ASN A 245 30.15 10.42 -17.16
C ASN A 245 30.73 10.97 -15.85
N ASP A 246 30.24 10.51 -14.68
CA ASP A 246 30.84 10.73 -13.36
C ASP A 246 31.81 9.58 -13.00
#